data_168d5eb9e7ea086a353ca5693707f8c7
#
_entry.id   168d5eb9e7ea086a353ca5693707f8c7
#
_cell.length_a   1.000
_cell.length_b   1.000
_cell.length_c   1.000
_cell.angle_alpha   90.00
_cell.angle_beta   90.00
_cell.angle_gamma   90.00
#
_symmetry.space_group_name_H-M   'P 1'
#
loop_
_entity.id
_entity.type
_entity.pdbx_description
1 polymer ?
#
loop_
_entity_poly.entity_id
_entity_poly.type
_entity_poly.pdbx_seq_one_letter_code
_entity_poly.pdbx_strand_id
1 'polypeptide(L)'
;SKSKDALGEESLSYEEELKAQKSILDYYTKSGCKDNEDVSSCGSAQLPAGTKFWRPLSSGCITENYGYRICPFHGKEIHSGMDMACGDHKIYAVSDGKVKYTGYSRGGYGNYIVIHHNINGRKYSSLYGHLAAIYVKQGDIVNKDTVIGLMGSTGASTGTHLHLNIYNGWYLQAGESASLTDPRNYINFPTYNGGAYARFADRTTYYN
;
A
#
# COMPACT_ATOMS: atom_id res chain seq x y z
N SER A 1 9.47 -4.89 -31.50
CA SER A 1 9.45 -3.47 -31.19
C SER A 1 8.24 -3.12 -30.35
N LYS A 2 8.46 -2.37 -29.31
CA LYS A 2 7.36 -1.89 -28.46
C LYS A 2 6.59 -0.83 -29.24
N SER A 3 5.26 -0.81 -29.08
CA SER A 3 4.43 0.23 -29.67
C SER A 3 4.76 1.60 -29.06
N LYS A 4 4.40 2.69 -29.75
CA LYS A 4 4.57 4.05 -29.21
C LYS A 4 3.89 4.20 -27.85
N ASP A 5 2.76 3.55 -27.65
CA ASP A 5 2.02 3.61 -26.40
C ASP A 5 2.78 2.88 -25.26
N ALA A 6 3.38 1.73 -25.54
CA ALA A 6 4.21 1.03 -24.58
C ALA A 6 5.48 1.83 -24.20
N LEU A 7 6.09 2.54 -25.16
CA LEU A 7 7.22 3.43 -24.89
C LEU A 7 6.81 4.64 -24.06
N GLY A 8 5.61 5.18 -24.28
CA GLY A 8 5.05 6.28 -23.48
C GLY A 8 4.79 5.83 -22.04
N GLU A 9 4.22 4.66 -21.85
CA GLU A 9 3.98 4.09 -20.52
C GLU A 9 5.29 3.79 -19.78
N GLU A 10 6.32 3.26 -20.45
CA GLU A 10 7.64 3.07 -19.86
C GLU A 10 8.29 4.38 -19.43
N SER A 11 8.17 5.44 -20.24
CA SER A 11 8.71 6.76 -19.91
C SER A 11 8.02 7.35 -18.67
N LEU A 12 6.69 7.26 -18.60
CA LEU A 12 5.92 7.70 -17.43
C LEU A 12 6.26 6.89 -16.18
N SER A 13 6.40 5.56 -16.29
CA SER A 13 6.81 4.70 -15.19
C SER A 13 8.19 5.05 -14.68
N TYR A 14 9.13 5.35 -15.57
CA TYR A 14 10.49 5.77 -15.23
C TYR A 14 10.51 7.11 -14.50
N GLU A 15 9.74 8.09 -14.97
CA GLU A 15 9.61 9.40 -14.31
C GLU A 15 9.01 9.27 -12.90
N GLU A 16 7.97 8.45 -12.72
CA GLU A 16 7.36 8.20 -11.42
C GLU A 16 8.34 7.44 -10.49
N GLU A 17 9.12 6.50 -11.01
CA GLU A 17 10.16 5.83 -10.25
C GLU A 17 11.24 6.82 -9.77
N LEU A 18 11.73 7.70 -10.63
CA LEU A 18 12.70 8.74 -10.26
C LEU A 18 12.12 9.67 -9.17
N LYS A 19 10.87 10.03 -9.29
CA LYS A 19 10.17 10.87 -8.32
C LYS A 19 10.07 10.18 -6.95
N ALA A 20 9.76 8.90 -6.93
CA ALA A 20 9.73 8.09 -5.72
C ALA A 20 11.13 8.00 -5.08
N GLN A 21 12.16 7.73 -5.86
CA GLN A 21 13.55 7.66 -5.38
C GLN A 21 14.02 9.01 -4.81
N LYS A 22 13.66 10.10 -5.45
CA LYS A 22 13.95 11.43 -4.93
C LYS A 22 13.25 11.70 -3.60
N SER A 23 11.99 11.33 -3.48
CA SER A 23 11.23 11.46 -2.23
C SER A 23 11.88 10.65 -1.10
N ILE A 24 12.33 9.45 -1.38
CA ILE A 24 13.04 8.59 -0.44
C ILE A 24 14.35 9.25 0.01
N LEU A 25 15.13 9.77 -0.91
CA LEU A 25 16.39 10.44 -0.62
C LEU A 25 16.17 11.70 0.22
N ASP A 26 15.17 12.51 -0.10
CA ASP A 26 14.79 13.69 0.67
C ASP A 26 14.39 13.30 2.11
N TYR A 27 13.65 12.21 2.27
CA TYR A 27 13.29 11.69 3.59
C TYR A 27 14.52 11.30 4.40
N TYR A 28 15.46 10.56 3.81
CA TYR A 28 16.73 10.20 4.45
C TYR A 28 17.51 11.44 4.91
N THR A 29 17.62 12.41 4.03
CA THR A 29 18.35 13.64 4.31
C THR A 29 17.73 14.42 5.47
N LYS A 30 16.41 14.52 5.51
CA LYS A 30 15.68 15.24 6.56
C LYS A 30 15.67 14.50 7.89
N SER A 31 15.63 13.18 7.87
CA SER A 31 15.52 12.34 9.07
C SER A 31 16.88 12.02 9.70
N GLY A 32 17.97 12.30 9.00
CA GLY A 32 19.31 11.94 9.46
C GLY A 32 19.57 10.43 9.52
N CYS A 33 18.76 9.64 8.81
CA CYS A 33 18.90 8.19 8.76
C CYS A 33 20.15 7.78 7.99
N LYS A 34 20.84 6.75 8.48
CA LYS A 34 21.93 6.10 7.76
C LYS A 34 21.38 4.91 6.96
N ASP A 35 22.09 4.52 5.89
CA ASP A 35 21.64 3.48 4.96
C ASP A 35 21.24 2.15 5.60
N ASN A 36 21.81 1.82 6.75
CA ASN A 36 21.57 0.57 7.47
C ASN A 36 20.70 0.73 8.72
N GLU A 37 20.18 1.93 8.99
CA GLU A 37 19.34 2.14 10.17
C GLU A 37 17.90 1.70 9.92
N ASP A 38 17.31 1.07 10.90
CA ASP A 38 15.90 0.78 10.92
C ASP A 38 15.09 2.09 11.07
N VAL A 39 13.96 2.17 10.37
CA VAL A 39 13.02 3.30 10.48
C VAL A 39 12.67 3.61 11.95
N SER A 40 12.61 2.59 12.79
CA SER A 40 12.32 2.75 14.21
C SER A 40 13.39 3.53 14.98
N SER A 41 14.62 3.56 14.48
CA SER A 41 15.74 4.22 15.17
C SER A 41 16.02 5.64 14.66
N CYS A 42 15.67 5.97 13.44
CA CYS A 42 16.05 7.24 12.83
C CYS A 42 14.89 8.10 12.33
N GLY A 43 13.76 7.52 12.06
CA GLY A 43 12.59 8.22 11.53
C GLY A 43 11.32 7.62 12.08
N SER A 44 11.01 7.90 13.33
CA SER A 44 9.70 7.52 13.85
C SER A 44 8.63 8.36 13.15
N ALA A 45 7.63 7.71 12.59
CA ALA A 45 6.46 8.38 12.09
C ALA A 45 5.82 9.18 13.22
N GLN A 46 5.91 10.49 13.12
CA GLN A 46 5.19 11.38 14.03
C GLN A 46 3.76 11.54 13.50
N LEU A 47 2.92 10.56 13.80
CA LEU A 47 1.51 10.69 13.47
C LEU A 47 0.85 11.64 14.45
N PRO A 48 0.00 12.56 13.98
CA PRO A 48 -0.83 13.35 14.88
C PRO A 48 -1.65 12.45 15.80
N ALA A 49 -1.94 12.94 17.00
CA ALA A 49 -2.73 12.19 17.97
C ALA A 49 -4.05 11.72 17.35
N GLY A 50 -4.37 10.44 17.50
CA GLY A 50 -5.56 9.82 16.91
C GLY A 50 -5.42 9.38 15.45
N THR A 51 -4.34 9.77 14.76
CA THR A 51 -4.08 9.30 13.40
C THR A 51 -3.34 7.97 13.46
N LYS A 52 -3.76 6.99 12.65
CA LYS A 52 -3.07 5.71 12.55
C LYS A 52 -2.36 5.59 11.20
N PHE A 53 -3.13 5.47 10.12
CA PHE A 53 -2.57 5.38 8.76
C PHE A 53 -3.35 6.29 7.80
N TRP A 54 -2.69 6.69 6.72
CA TRP A 54 -3.32 7.44 5.63
C TRP A 54 -3.92 6.49 4.61
N ARG A 55 -4.96 6.94 3.92
CA ARG A 55 -5.48 6.23 2.75
C ARG A 55 -4.36 6.09 1.71
N PRO A 56 -4.25 4.93 1.03
CA PRO A 56 -3.17 4.69 0.05
C PRO A 56 -3.37 5.38 -1.30
N LEU A 57 -4.52 6.02 -1.52
CA LEU A 57 -4.88 6.74 -2.75
C LEU A 57 -5.27 8.17 -2.40
N SER A 58 -4.93 9.12 -3.28
CA SER A 58 -5.37 10.53 -3.13
C SER A 58 -6.86 10.70 -3.38
N SER A 59 -7.40 9.90 -4.27
CA SER A 59 -8.82 9.76 -4.55
C SER A 59 -9.10 8.34 -5.01
N GLY A 60 -10.30 7.87 -4.77
CA GLY A 60 -10.66 6.51 -5.15
C GLY A 60 -12.07 6.13 -4.73
N CYS A 61 -12.32 4.84 -4.73
CA CYS A 61 -13.57 4.27 -4.26
C CYS A 61 -13.32 2.91 -3.62
N ILE A 62 -14.05 2.61 -2.55
CA ILE A 62 -14.05 1.28 -1.93
C ILE A 62 -14.96 0.37 -2.74
N THR A 63 -14.44 -0.76 -3.18
CA THR A 63 -15.16 -1.74 -4.01
C THR A 63 -15.42 -3.06 -3.30
N GLU A 64 -14.66 -3.41 -2.25
CA GLU A 64 -14.85 -4.59 -1.45
C GLU A 64 -14.28 -4.40 -0.05
N ASN A 65 -15.00 -4.85 0.96
CA ASN A 65 -14.58 -4.78 2.37
C ASN A 65 -13.76 -5.99 2.78
N TYR A 66 -12.93 -5.80 3.80
CA TYR A 66 -12.34 -6.88 4.58
C TYR A 66 -13.44 -7.69 5.25
N GLY A 67 -13.25 -9.01 5.33
CA GLY A 67 -14.09 -9.88 6.13
C GLY A 67 -14.80 -10.96 5.32
N TYR A 68 -15.84 -11.53 5.90
CA TYR A 68 -16.59 -12.59 5.27
C TYR A 68 -17.40 -12.08 4.08
N ARG A 69 -17.31 -12.81 2.97
CA ARG A 69 -18.15 -12.61 1.80
C ARG A 69 -18.63 -13.96 1.26
N ILE A 70 -19.70 -13.94 0.49
CA ILE A 70 -20.18 -15.12 -0.24
C ILE A 70 -19.69 -15.01 -1.67
N CYS A 71 -18.80 -15.92 -2.06
CA CYS A 71 -18.33 -16.03 -3.42
C CYS A 71 -19.24 -16.99 -4.18
N PRO A 72 -19.78 -16.61 -5.37
CA PRO A 72 -20.62 -17.52 -6.17
C PRO A 72 -19.93 -18.83 -6.55
N PHE A 73 -18.59 -18.83 -6.63
CA PHE A 73 -17.79 -19.98 -7.06
C PHE A 73 -17.26 -20.83 -5.90
N HIS A 74 -16.98 -20.21 -4.74
CA HIS A 74 -16.31 -20.86 -3.61
C HIS A 74 -17.15 -20.89 -2.33
N GLY A 75 -18.35 -20.31 -2.36
CA GLY A 75 -19.18 -20.17 -1.18
C GLY A 75 -18.66 -19.12 -0.21
N LYS A 76 -18.63 -19.44 1.08
CA LYS A 76 -18.21 -18.51 2.14
C LYS A 76 -16.69 -18.40 2.17
N GLU A 77 -16.16 -17.19 1.99
CA GLU A 77 -14.73 -16.92 2.06
C GLU A 77 -14.42 -15.67 2.89
N ILE A 78 -13.16 -15.55 3.32
CA ILE A 78 -12.66 -14.34 4.00
C ILE A 78 -11.85 -13.52 2.99
N HIS A 79 -12.26 -12.27 2.78
CA HIS A 79 -11.46 -11.29 2.06
C HIS A 79 -10.42 -10.68 3.01
N SER A 80 -9.14 -10.85 2.69
CA SER A 80 -8.04 -10.56 3.61
C SER A 80 -7.72 -9.08 3.77
N GLY A 81 -8.26 -8.22 2.93
CA GLY A 81 -7.97 -6.78 2.93
C GLY A 81 -9.12 -5.94 2.41
N MET A 82 -8.79 -4.70 2.08
CA MET A 82 -9.72 -3.76 1.44
C MET A 82 -9.37 -3.62 -0.04
N ASP A 83 -10.37 -3.66 -0.91
CA ASP A 83 -10.20 -3.38 -2.33
C ASP A 83 -10.65 -1.96 -2.66
N MET A 84 -9.86 -1.29 -3.46
CA MET A 84 -10.09 0.09 -3.91
C MET A 84 -9.85 0.20 -5.41
N ALA A 85 -10.60 1.07 -6.05
CA ALA A 85 -10.46 1.39 -7.47
C ALA A 85 -10.65 2.90 -7.68
N CYS A 86 -10.86 3.32 -8.91
CA CYS A 86 -11.07 4.73 -9.27
C CYS A 86 -9.82 5.60 -9.05
N GLY A 87 -9.94 6.89 -9.32
CA GLY A 87 -8.87 7.85 -9.10
C GLY A 87 -7.77 7.81 -10.17
N ASP A 88 -6.62 8.36 -9.83
CA ASP A 88 -5.48 8.49 -10.74
C ASP A 88 -4.54 7.27 -10.76
N HIS A 89 -4.86 6.24 -9.98
CA HIS A 89 -4.15 4.97 -9.85
C HIS A 89 -2.78 5.05 -9.15
N LYS A 90 -2.34 6.20 -8.70
CA LYS A 90 -1.10 6.32 -7.91
C LYS A 90 -1.30 5.78 -6.51
N ILE A 91 -0.39 4.92 -6.08
CA ILE A 91 -0.45 4.29 -4.76
C ILE A 91 0.61 4.91 -3.87
N TYR A 92 0.19 5.36 -2.70
CA TYR A 92 1.05 5.91 -1.66
C TYR A 92 1.21 4.91 -0.52
N ALA A 93 2.36 4.96 0.15
CA ALA A 93 2.52 4.23 1.41
C ALA A 93 1.50 4.76 2.44
N VAL A 94 0.92 3.85 3.22
CA VAL A 94 -0.07 4.24 4.26
C VAL A 94 0.54 4.98 5.44
N SER A 95 1.85 4.86 5.63
CA SER A 95 2.61 5.55 6.66
C SER A 95 4.11 5.42 6.38
N ASP A 96 4.92 6.07 7.21
CA ASP A 96 6.36 5.89 7.19
C ASP A 96 6.71 4.42 7.41
N GLY A 97 7.70 3.94 6.68
CA GLY A 97 8.11 2.55 6.79
C GLY A 97 9.32 2.22 5.93
N LYS A 98 9.66 0.95 5.94
CA LYS A 98 10.75 0.39 5.15
C LYS A 98 10.20 -0.73 4.27
N VAL A 99 10.53 -0.70 2.99
CA VAL A 99 10.12 -1.74 2.06
C VAL A 99 10.81 -3.05 2.43
N LYS A 100 10.03 -4.01 2.87
CA LYS A 100 10.52 -5.35 3.24
C LYS A 100 10.71 -6.23 2.02
N TYR A 101 9.79 -6.16 1.07
CA TYR A 101 9.80 -7.05 -0.07
C TYR A 101 9.02 -6.46 -1.24
N THR A 102 9.48 -6.75 -2.45
CA THR A 102 8.73 -6.56 -3.68
C THR A 102 8.79 -7.85 -4.48
N GLY A 103 7.69 -8.27 -5.05
CA GLY A 103 7.64 -9.55 -5.73
C GLY A 103 6.47 -9.70 -6.68
N TYR A 104 6.37 -10.90 -7.24
CA TYR A 104 5.30 -11.28 -8.15
C TYR A 104 4.74 -12.65 -7.74
N SER A 105 3.42 -12.71 -7.56
CA SER A 105 2.68 -13.93 -7.29
C SER A 105 1.65 -14.16 -8.39
N ARG A 106 1.89 -15.09 -9.27
CA ARG A 106 1.08 -15.33 -10.48
C ARG A 106 -0.39 -15.66 -10.16
N GLY A 107 -0.62 -16.53 -9.21
CA GLY A 107 -1.96 -16.98 -8.82
C GLY A 107 -2.55 -16.22 -7.63
N GLY A 108 -1.94 -15.12 -7.22
CA GLY A 108 -2.34 -14.35 -6.05
C GLY A 108 -2.27 -12.85 -6.31
N TYR A 109 -1.42 -12.16 -5.54
CA TYR A 109 -1.34 -10.69 -5.53
C TYR A 109 -0.75 -10.05 -6.79
N GLY A 110 -0.27 -10.83 -7.76
CA GLY A 110 0.46 -10.27 -8.90
C GLY A 110 1.72 -9.54 -8.44
N ASN A 111 2.00 -8.37 -9.02
CA ASN A 111 3.04 -7.50 -8.49
C ASN A 111 2.58 -6.92 -7.15
N TYR A 112 3.40 -7.08 -6.12
CA TYR A 112 3.04 -6.61 -4.78
C TYR A 112 4.24 -6.06 -4.01
N ILE A 113 3.93 -5.21 -3.04
CA ILE A 113 4.90 -4.55 -2.14
C ILE A 113 4.49 -4.86 -0.71
N VAL A 114 5.46 -5.18 0.14
CA VAL A 114 5.27 -5.27 1.60
C VAL A 114 6.12 -4.20 2.26
N ILE A 115 5.51 -3.38 3.10
CA ILE A 115 6.18 -2.33 3.88
C ILE A 115 6.06 -2.65 5.37
N HIS A 116 7.17 -2.57 6.08
CA HIS A 116 7.20 -2.66 7.53
C HIS A 116 7.10 -1.27 8.14
N HIS A 117 6.24 -1.14 9.14
CA HIS A 117 6.03 0.09 9.89
C HIS A 117 6.37 -0.13 11.37
N ASN A 118 6.90 0.89 11.99
CA ASN A 118 7.01 0.95 13.45
C ASN A 118 6.39 2.28 13.90
N ILE A 119 5.23 2.19 14.52
CA ILE A 119 4.44 3.35 14.93
C ILE A 119 4.38 3.37 16.46
N ASN A 120 5.11 4.28 17.08
CA ASN A 120 5.19 4.39 18.54
C ASN A 120 5.60 3.07 19.22
N GLY A 121 6.55 2.36 18.63
CA GLY A 121 7.05 1.07 19.13
C GLY A 121 6.21 -0.14 18.76
N ARG A 122 5.09 0.03 18.04
CA ARG A 122 4.26 -1.08 17.56
C ARG A 122 4.60 -1.42 16.11
N LYS A 123 4.74 -2.70 15.86
CA LYS A 123 5.07 -3.26 14.54
C LYS A 123 3.79 -3.51 13.74
N TYR A 124 3.78 -3.03 12.49
CA TYR A 124 2.72 -3.27 11.52
C TYR A 124 3.34 -3.57 10.16
N SER A 125 2.56 -4.16 9.28
CA SER A 125 2.91 -4.29 7.87
C SER A 125 1.74 -3.91 6.99
N SER A 126 2.04 -3.37 5.81
CA SER A 126 1.07 -3.14 4.75
C SER A 126 1.50 -3.89 3.49
N LEU A 127 0.53 -4.45 2.78
CA LEU A 127 0.74 -5.14 1.52
C LEU A 127 -0.16 -4.52 0.46
N TYR A 128 0.42 -4.21 -0.69
CA TYR A 128 -0.23 -3.57 -1.84
C TYR A 128 -0.16 -4.54 -3.01
N GLY A 129 -1.30 -5.06 -3.45
CA GLY A 129 -1.40 -6.10 -4.47
C GLY A 129 -1.97 -5.64 -5.80
N HIS A 130 -1.77 -6.47 -6.82
CA HIS A 130 -2.25 -6.33 -8.20
C HIS A 130 -1.68 -5.13 -8.95
N LEU A 131 -0.45 -4.73 -8.61
CA LEU A 131 0.17 -3.51 -9.16
C LEU A 131 0.53 -3.66 -10.63
N ALA A 132 0.33 -2.58 -11.38
CA ALA A 132 0.82 -2.44 -12.75
C ALA A 132 2.31 -2.11 -12.78
N ALA A 133 2.80 -1.34 -11.79
CA ALA A 133 4.20 -0.94 -11.68
C ALA A 133 4.60 -0.84 -10.21
N ILE A 134 5.87 -1.09 -9.93
CA ILE A 134 6.51 -0.96 -8.62
C ILE A 134 7.65 0.05 -8.76
N TYR A 135 7.63 1.12 -7.94
CA TYR A 135 8.61 2.21 -8.03
C TYR A 135 9.67 2.16 -6.93
N VAL A 136 9.56 1.22 -6.00
CA VAL A 136 10.45 1.08 -4.86
C VAL A 136 11.10 -0.31 -4.85
N LYS A 137 12.15 -0.48 -4.07
CA LYS A 137 12.84 -1.76 -3.89
C LYS A 137 13.03 -2.08 -2.43
N GLN A 138 13.32 -3.32 -2.14
CA GLN A 138 13.63 -3.80 -0.80
C GLN A 138 14.69 -2.91 -0.13
N GLY A 139 14.41 -2.49 1.09
CA GLY A 139 15.28 -1.64 1.88
C GLY A 139 15.00 -0.15 1.77
N ASP A 140 14.21 0.29 0.78
CA ASP A 140 13.86 1.70 0.64
C ASP A 140 13.05 2.20 1.84
N ILE A 141 13.40 3.38 2.32
CA ILE A 141 12.62 4.11 3.34
C ILE A 141 11.57 4.96 2.62
N VAL A 142 10.33 4.81 3.02
CA VAL A 142 9.21 5.52 2.41
C VAL A 142 8.40 6.27 3.47
N ASN A 143 7.68 7.29 3.06
CA ASN A 143 6.71 7.97 3.90
C ASN A 143 5.34 8.02 3.21
N LYS A 144 4.35 8.56 3.91
CA LYS A 144 2.98 8.66 3.42
C LYS A 144 2.83 9.39 2.08
N ASP A 145 3.81 10.21 1.69
CA ASP A 145 3.77 11.00 0.45
C ASP A 145 4.57 10.34 -0.68
N THR A 146 5.20 9.19 -0.43
CA THR A 146 5.92 8.44 -1.45
C THR A 146 4.96 7.67 -2.32
N VAL A 147 4.99 7.91 -3.64
CA VAL A 147 4.29 7.07 -4.62
C VAL A 147 5.09 5.79 -4.80
N ILE A 148 4.56 4.68 -4.34
CA ILE A 148 5.28 3.39 -4.32
C ILE A 148 4.99 2.52 -5.54
N GLY A 149 3.91 2.79 -6.27
CA GLY A 149 3.52 2.04 -7.46
C GLY A 149 2.25 2.56 -8.10
N LEU A 150 1.81 1.82 -9.11
CA LEU A 150 0.54 2.07 -9.82
C LEU A 150 -0.43 0.92 -9.64
N MET A 151 -1.68 1.24 -9.44
CA MET A 151 -2.80 0.31 -9.46
C MET A 151 -2.89 -0.40 -10.81
N GLY A 152 -3.12 -1.71 -10.78
CA GLY A 152 -3.26 -2.52 -11.97
C GLY A 152 -4.21 -3.69 -11.78
N SER A 153 -4.00 -4.73 -12.57
CA SER A 153 -4.82 -5.94 -12.56
C SER A 153 -3.97 -7.20 -12.72
N THR A 154 -2.75 -7.18 -12.18
CA THR A 154 -1.82 -8.32 -12.26
C THR A 154 -2.18 -9.40 -11.24
N GLY A 155 -1.80 -10.64 -11.53
CA GLY A 155 -2.13 -11.80 -10.68
C GLY A 155 -3.60 -12.22 -10.81
N ALA A 156 -4.17 -12.70 -9.72
CA ALA A 156 -5.57 -13.14 -9.67
C ALA A 156 -6.51 -11.94 -9.52
N SER A 157 -6.78 -11.26 -10.63
CA SER A 157 -7.60 -10.05 -10.66
C SER A 157 -8.48 -10.02 -11.90
N THR A 158 -9.72 -9.57 -11.74
CA THR A 158 -10.70 -9.43 -12.82
C THR A 158 -10.86 -8.00 -13.34
N GLY A 159 -10.16 -7.05 -12.73
CA GLY A 159 -10.21 -5.64 -13.11
C GLY A 159 -9.22 -4.80 -12.32
N THR A 160 -8.95 -3.59 -12.80
CA THR A 160 -8.00 -2.67 -12.17
C THR A 160 -8.46 -2.27 -10.77
N HIS A 161 -7.70 -2.66 -9.77
CA HIS A 161 -7.96 -2.31 -8.37
C HIS A 161 -6.69 -2.44 -7.53
N LEU A 162 -6.69 -1.83 -6.36
CA LEU A 162 -5.69 -2.04 -5.32
C LEU A 162 -6.28 -2.97 -4.27
N HIS A 163 -5.54 -4.01 -3.92
CA HIS A 163 -5.80 -4.85 -2.75
C HIS A 163 -4.83 -4.45 -1.64
N LEU A 164 -5.36 -4.02 -0.50
CA LEU A 164 -4.58 -3.58 0.66
C LEU A 164 -4.80 -4.51 1.84
N ASN A 165 -3.73 -5.18 2.30
CA ASN A 165 -3.71 -5.87 3.58
C ASN A 165 -3.00 -5.03 4.63
N ILE A 166 -3.48 -5.09 5.86
CA ILE A 166 -2.77 -4.60 7.05
C ILE A 166 -2.55 -5.78 7.99
N TYR A 167 -1.35 -5.85 8.54
CA TYR A 167 -0.95 -6.88 9.51
C TYR A 167 -0.55 -6.22 10.83
N ASN A 168 -0.91 -6.84 11.93
CA ASN A 168 -0.25 -6.63 13.21
C ASN A 168 1.05 -7.45 13.19
N GLY A 169 2.18 -6.81 13.44
CA GLY A 169 3.49 -7.45 13.35
C GLY A 169 4.15 -7.28 11.99
N TRP A 170 5.39 -7.75 11.87
CA TRP A 170 6.18 -7.66 10.64
C TRP A 170 6.03 -8.93 9.81
N TYR A 171 5.21 -8.84 8.78
CA TYR A 171 4.97 -9.91 7.81
C TYR A 171 6.24 -10.19 7.00
N LEU A 172 6.55 -11.47 6.76
CA LEU A 172 7.75 -11.97 6.08
C LEU A 172 9.07 -11.75 6.84
N GLN A 173 9.04 -11.35 8.09
CA GLN A 173 10.23 -11.23 8.92
C GLN A 173 10.48 -12.55 9.68
N ALA A 174 11.67 -13.14 9.51
CA ALA A 174 12.05 -14.35 10.21
C ALA A 174 12.02 -14.15 11.75
N GLY A 175 11.43 -15.09 12.47
CA GLY A 175 11.29 -15.02 13.92
C GLY A 175 10.14 -14.14 14.42
N GLU A 176 9.41 -13.51 13.52
CA GLU A 176 8.25 -12.67 13.83
C GLU A 176 6.96 -13.39 13.44
N SER A 177 5.90 -13.15 14.18
CA SER A 177 4.54 -13.54 13.78
C SER A 177 3.75 -12.29 13.41
N ALA A 178 3.01 -12.37 12.32
CA ALA A 178 2.15 -11.30 11.88
C ALA A 178 0.75 -11.85 11.60
N SER A 179 -0.27 -11.10 11.98
CA SER A 179 -1.68 -11.48 11.78
C SER A 179 -2.42 -10.43 10.98
N LEU A 180 -3.24 -10.89 10.04
CA LEU A 180 -4.15 -10.02 9.29
C LEU A 180 -5.09 -9.30 10.24
N THR A 181 -5.35 -8.06 9.95
CA THR A 181 -6.32 -7.24 10.67
C THR A 181 -7.16 -6.45 9.69
N ASP A 182 -8.35 -6.04 10.13
CA ASP A 182 -9.21 -5.19 9.32
C ASP A 182 -8.56 -3.82 9.09
N PRO A 183 -8.26 -3.44 7.85
CA PRO A 183 -7.65 -2.13 7.58
C PRO A 183 -8.46 -0.94 8.08
N ARG A 184 -9.78 -1.10 8.26
CA ARG A 184 -10.66 -0.05 8.80
C ARG A 184 -10.38 0.27 10.27
N ASN A 185 -9.67 -0.60 10.98
CA ASN A 185 -9.21 -0.32 12.35
C ASN A 185 -8.13 0.77 12.38
N TYR A 186 -7.45 1.03 11.27
CA TYR A 186 -6.30 1.93 11.19
C TYR A 186 -6.45 3.06 10.17
N ILE A 187 -7.32 2.88 9.19
CA ILE A 187 -7.53 3.84 8.09
C ILE A 187 -8.99 4.25 8.09
N ASN A 188 -9.22 5.55 8.06
CA ASN A 188 -10.57 6.10 7.97
C ASN A 188 -11.06 6.02 6.52
N PHE A 189 -11.74 4.94 6.17
CA PHE A 189 -12.40 4.78 4.89
C PHE A 189 -13.87 5.21 4.95
N PRO A 190 -14.44 5.72 3.84
CA PRO A 190 -15.88 5.86 3.75
C PRO A 190 -16.56 4.48 3.82
N THR A 191 -17.79 4.45 4.33
CA THR A 191 -18.53 3.20 4.51
C THR A 191 -19.01 2.66 3.17
N TYR A 192 -18.65 1.42 2.86
CA TYR A 192 -19.14 0.67 1.71
C TYR A 192 -20.08 -0.45 2.20
N ASN A 193 -21.30 -0.47 1.66
CA ASN A 193 -22.39 -1.36 2.11
C ASN A 193 -22.66 -2.55 1.18
N GLY A 194 -21.82 -2.77 0.17
CA GLY A 194 -22.03 -3.81 -0.82
C GLY A 194 -22.86 -3.36 -2.04
N GLY A 195 -23.31 -2.11 -2.07
CA GLY A 195 -24.02 -1.51 -3.19
C GLY A 195 -23.11 -0.61 -4.04
N ALA A 196 -23.48 0.66 -4.18
CA ALA A 196 -22.66 1.65 -4.88
C ALA A 196 -21.29 1.82 -4.19
N TYR A 197 -20.23 1.97 -4.98
CA TYR A 197 -18.89 2.15 -4.46
C TYR A 197 -18.78 3.42 -3.61
N ALA A 198 -18.08 3.31 -2.50
CA ALA A 198 -17.90 4.41 -1.55
C ALA A 198 -16.71 5.27 -1.98
N ARG A 199 -16.98 6.49 -2.47
CA ARG A 199 -15.98 7.39 -3.03
C ARG A 199 -15.32 8.26 -1.97
N PHE A 200 -14.05 8.57 -2.19
CA PHE A 200 -13.29 9.53 -1.42
C PHE A 200 -12.38 10.36 -2.34
N ALA A 201 -12.07 11.59 -1.92
CA ALA A 201 -11.29 12.53 -2.72
C ALA A 201 -10.12 13.15 -1.95
N ASP A 202 -9.77 12.57 -0.80
CA ASP A 202 -8.62 12.98 0.01
C ASP A 202 -8.02 11.79 0.74
N ARG A 203 -6.87 12.01 1.40
CA ARG A 203 -6.16 10.99 2.16
C ARG A 203 -6.35 11.12 3.67
N THR A 204 -7.46 11.70 4.08
CA THR A 204 -7.75 11.89 5.51
C THR A 204 -7.78 10.56 6.27
N THR A 205 -7.09 10.50 7.40
CA THR A 205 -6.94 9.29 8.19
C THR A 205 -7.31 9.49 9.65
N TYR A 206 -7.85 10.66 9.98
CA TYR A 206 -8.16 10.97 11.38
C TYR A 206 -9.40 10.21 11.83
N TYR A 207 -9.25 9.53 12.95
CA TYR A 207 -10.36 9.04 13.73
C TYR A 207 -10.69 10.09 14.79
N ASN A 208 -11.85 10.60 14.70
CA ASN A 208 -12.36 11.51 15.72
C ASN A 208 -12.82 10.71 16.93
#